data_1226c3025151eae9e434fbcb1a306f9f
#
_entry.id   1226c3025151eae9e434fbcb1a306f9f
#
_cell.length_a   1.000
_cell.length_b   1.000
_cell.length_c   1.000
_cell.angle_alpha   90.00
_cell.angle_beta   90.00
_cell.angle_gamma   90.00
#
_symmetry.space_group_name_H-M   'P 1'
#
loop_
_entity.id
_entity.type
_entity.pdbx_description
1 polymer ?
#
loop_
_entity_poly.entity_id
_entity_poly.type
_entity_poly.pdbx_seq_one_letter_code
_entity_poly.pdbx_strand_id
1 'polypeptide(L)'
;LVGRKYTFLLTLVLMGGSTFLIGLVPSYKAIGMAAPLLVLLLRLIQGLALGGEYGGAATYVAEHSPESKRGYYTSWIQTTATLGLFVALGIIMLVKSNMSDAAFTAEWGGWRYPFWISILLVGVSIYIRLKMKESPMYAALKEEGTTSMNPIRESFGHKANFKMVLLALFGAVMGQGVIWYTGQFYAQSFLENTVKLEFMQNREILLW
;
A
#
# COMPACT_ATOMS: atom_id res chain seq x y z
N LEU A 1 -16.79 -1.67 14.49
CA LEU A 1 -17.10 -0.39 15.15
C LEU A 1 -17.57 0.69 14.17
N VAL A 2 -16.90 0.89 13.04
CA VAL A 2 -17.11 2.08 12.19
C VAL A 2 -17.57 1.73 10.76
N GLY A 3 -17.71 0.45 10.43
CA GLY A 3 -18.05 -0.02 9.09
C GLY A 3 -16.83 -0.08 8.15
N ARG A 4 -16.90 -0.98 7.18
CA ARG A 4 -15.78 -1.23 6.26
C ARG A 4 -15.54 -0.10 5.28
N LYS A 5 -16.61 0.52 4.79
CA LYS A 5 -16.54 1.68 3.90
C LYS A 5 -15.77 2.84 4.52
N TYR A 6 -16.04 3.17 5.78
CA TYR A 6 -15.35 4.27 6.46
C TYR A 6 -13.88 3.95 6.73
N THR A 7 -13.59 2.72 7.16
CA THR A 7 -12.19 2.27 7.36
C THR A 7 -11.39 2.37 6.07
N PHE A 8 -11.96 1.94 4.95
CA PHE A 8 -11.32 2.08 3.64
C PHE A 8 -11.09 3.55 3.24
N LEU A 9 -12.03 4.43 3.49
CA LEU A 9 -11.85 5.85 3.22
C LEU A 9 -10.70 6.42 4.05
N LEU A 10 -10.68 6.13 5.34
CA LEU A 10 -9.65 6.61 6.25
C LEU A 10 -8.26 6.10 5.85
N THR A 11 -8.10 4.80 5.63
CA THR A 11 -6.81 4.21 5.23
C THR A 11 -6.32 4.76 3.91
N LEU A 12 -7.21 4.96 2.94
CA LEU A 12 -6.88 5.56 1.65
C LEU A 12 -6.38 7.00 1.79
N VAL A 13 -7.07 7.82 2.56
CA VAL A 13 -6.68 9.22 2.79
C VAL A 13 -5.33 9.28 3.51
N LEU A 14 -5.13 8.43 4.52
CA LEU A 14 -3.84 8.35 5.23
C LEU A 14 -2.71 7.90 4.31
N MET A 15 -2.92 6.85 3.52
CA MET A 15 -1.89 6.32 2.62
C MET A 15 -1.59 7.27 1.47
N GLY A 16 -2.62 7.74 0.78
CA GLY A 16 -2.45 8.64 -0.36
C GLY A 16 -1.97 10.04 0.05
N GLY A 17 -2.50 10.58 1.14
CA GLY A 17 -2.06 11.84 1.72
C GLY A 17 -0.59 11.79 2.16
N SER A 18 -0.18 10.73 2.86
CA SER A 18 1.22 10.54 3.23
C SER A 18 2.12 10.41 2.01
N THR A 19 1.68 9.70 0.97
CA THR A 19 2.43 9.58 -0.30
C THR A 19 2.63 10.94 -0.95
N PHE A 20 1.58 11.74 -1.08
CA PHE A 20 1.66 13.08 -1.62
C PHE A 20 2.59 13.98 -0.79
N LEU A 21 2.47 13.94 0.54
CA LEU A 21 3.28 14.73 1.46
C LEU A 21 4.77 14.39 1.37
N ILE A 22 5.16 13.12 1.10
CA ILE A 22 6.56 12.77 0.84
C ILE A 22 7.13 13.60 -0.32
N GLY A 23 6.35 13.82 -1.37
CA GLY A 23 6.75 14.67 -2.49
C GLY A 23 6.95 16.15 -2.13
N LEU A 24 6.42 16.62 -0.99
CA LEU A 24 6.55 17.99 -0.50
C LEU A 24 7.63 18.15 0.58
N VAL A 25 8.20 17.07 1.12
CA VAL A 25 9.25 17.17 2.15
C VAL A 25 10.47 17.90 1.58
N PRO A 26 10.94 19.00 2.21
CA PRO A 26 12.16 19.69 1.80
C PRO A 26 13.40 18.81 1.90
N SER A 27 14.47 19.18 1.19
CA SER A 27 15.71 18.42 1.20
C SER A 27 16.41 18.45 2.57
N TYR A 28 17.33 17.50 2.77
CA TYR A 28 18.21 17.50 3.94
C TYR A 28 19.01 18.82 4.06
N LYS A 29 19.39 19.43 2.93
CA LYS A 29 20.11 20.69 2.93
C LYS A 29 19.29 21.86 3.49
N ALA A 30 17.95 21.81 3.34
CA ALA A 30 17.07 22.87 3.80
C ALA A 30 16.68 22.71 5.28
N ILE A 31 16.37 21.51 5.74
CA ILE A 31 15.81 21.26 7.08
C ILE A 31 16.58 20.22 7.91
N GLY A 32 17.77 19.80 7.45
CA GLY A 32 18.63 18.87 8.19
C GLY A 32 17.96 17.55 8.55
N MET A 33 18.18 17.06 9.76
CA MET A 33 17.63 15.79 10.25
C MET A 33 16.11 15.73 10.29
N ALA A 34 15.42 16.86 10.24
CA ALA A 34 13.96 16.85 10.16
C ALA A 34 13.44 16.21 8.86
N ALA A 35 14.17 16.31 7.74
CA ALA A 35 13.77 15.69 6.47
C ALA A 35 13.62 14.15 6.57
N PRO A 36 14.64 13.36 6.96
CA PRO A 36 14.50 11.92 7.08
C PRO A 36 13.50 11.52 8.18
N LEU A 37 13.39 12.27 9.28
CA LEU A 37 12.41 11.99 10.31
C LEU A 37 10.97 12.18 9.82
N LEU A 38 10.69 13.23 9.03
CA LEU A 38 9.38 13.42 8.41
C LEU A 38 9.05 12.31 7.43
N VAL A 39 10.00 11.90 6.58
CA VAL A 39 9.80 10.78 5.65
C VAL A 39 9.53 9.49 6.43
N LEU A 40 10.28 9.22 7.50
CA LEU A 40 10.05 8.05 8.35
C LEU A 40 8.65 8.08 8.96
N LEU A 41 8.23 9.21 9.52
CA LEU A 41 6.89 9.36 10.09
C LEU A 41 5.80 9.10 9.04
N LEU A 42 5.92 9.70 7.84
CA LEU A 42 4.98 9.47 6.74
C LEU A 42 4.95 8.00 6.30
N ARG A 43 6.10 7.31 6.29
CA ARG A 43 6.19 5.87 6.00
C ARG A 43 5.52 5.01 7.08
N LEU A 44 5.63 5.38 8.35
CA LEU A 44 4.92 4.69 9.43
C LEU A 44 3.40 4.84 9.27
N ILE A 45 2.92 6.03 8.91
CA ILE A 45 1.49 6.28 8.64
C ILE A 45 1.03 5.44 7.44
N GLN A 46 1.81 5.35 6.36
CA GLN A 46 1.51 4.48 5.21
C GLN A 46 1.42 3.01 5.62
N GLY A 47 2.38 2.53 6.43
CA GLY A 47 2.37 1.13 6.92
C GLY A 47 1.15 0.81 7.76
N LEU A 48 0.75 1.72 8.64
CA LEU A 48 -0.46 1.59 9.46
C LEU A 48 -1.73 1.53 8.58
N ALA A 49 -1.82 2.38 7.57
CA ALA A 49 -2.94 2.41 6.64
C ALA A 49 -3.01 1.12 5.81
N LEU A 50 -1.88 0.63 5.30
CA LEU A 50 -1.79 -0.59 4.50
C LEU A 50 -2.30 -1.82 5.26
N GLY A 51 -1.96 -1.95 6.55
CA GLY A 51 -2.42 -3.06 7.39
C GLY A 51 -3.96 -3.15 7.48
N GLY A 52 -4.63 -2.01 7.60
CA GLY A 52 -6.10 -1.94 7.61
C GLY A 52 -6.75 -2.14 6.24
N GLU A 53 -6.08 -1.68 5.17
CA GLU A 53 -6.64 -1.72 3.82
C GLU A 53 -6.62 -3.13 3.23
N TYR A 54 -5.50 -3.84 3.29
CA TYR A 54 -5.36 -5.16 2.66
C TYR A 54 -6.31 -6.20 3.26
N GLY A 55 -6.34 -6.32 4.58
CA GLY A 55 -7.25 -7.24 5.27
C GLY A 55 -8.72 -6.88 5.05
N GLY A 56 -9.03 -5.59 5.07
CA GLY A 56 -10.37 -5.08 4.77
C GLY A 56 -10.81 -5.39 3.34
N ALA A 57 -9.95 -5.18 2.35
CA ALA A 57 -10.24 -5.47 0.94
C ALA A 57 -10.48 -6.97 0.71
N ALA A 58 -9.63 -7.84 1.27
CA ALA A 58 -9.78 -9.29 1.16
C ALA A 58 -11.12 -9.76 1.73
N THR A 59 -11.48 -9.26 2.90
CA THR A 59 -12.74 -9.59 3.55
C THR A 59 -13.93 -9.03 2.76
N TYR A 60 -13.87 -7.77 2.30
CA TYR A 60 -14.93 -7.15 1.51
C TYR A 60 -15.22 -7.92 0.22
N VAL A 61 -14.17 -8.30 -0.53
CA VAL A 61 -14.33 -9.09 -1.77
C VAL A 61 -14.86 -10.48 -1.46
N ALA A 62 -14.37 -11.13 -0.40
CA ALA A 62 -14.85 -12.45 0.01
C ALA A 62 -16.34 -12.46 0.36
N GLU A 63 -16.85 -11.40 1.01
CA GLU A 63 -18.25 -11.28 1.41
C GLU A 63 -19.21 -10.93 0.27
N HIS A 64 -18.71 -10.27 -0.77
CA HIS A 64 -19.48 -9.97 -1.98
C HIS A 64 -19.33 -11.06 -3.06
N SER A 65 -18.53 -12.09 -2.82
CA SER A 65 -18.28 -13.16 -3.80
C SER A 65 -19.09 -14.41 -3.48
N PRO A 66 -19.60 -15.13 -4.51
CA PRO A 66 -20.22 -16.43 -4.32
C PRO A 66 -19.25 -17.41 -3.63
N GLU A 67 -19.75 -18.25 -2.75
CA GLU A 67 -18.92 -19.19 -1.96
C GLU A 67 -18.01 -20.06 -2.83
N SER A 68 -18.52 -20.57 -3.95
CA SER A 68 -17.80 -21.42 -4.89
C SER A 68 -16.68 -20.72 -5.65
N LYS A 69 -16.65 -19.38 -5.68
CA LYS A 69 -15.69 -18.57 -6.45
C LYS A 69 -14.91 -17.54 -5.60
N ARG A 70 -14.99 -17.63 -4.28
CA ARG A 70 -14.29 -16.70 -3.38
C ARG A 70 -12.79 -16.61 -3.67
N GLY A 71 -12.12 -17.76 -3.81
CA GLY A 71 -10.69 -17.80 -4.13
C GLY A 71 -10.34 -17.09 -5.44
N TYR A 72 -11.16 -17.27 -6.47
CA TYR A 72 -10.96 -16.59 -7.76
C TYR A 72 -11.08 -15.08 -7.62
N TYR A 73 -12.11 -14.56 -6.98
CA TYR A 73 -12.29 -13.11 -6.84
C TYR A 73 -11.26 -12.47 -5.91
N THR A 74 -10.89 -13.13 -4.82
CA THR A 74 -9.86 -12.63 -3.90
C THR A 74 -8.45 -12.65 -4.47
N SER A 75 -8.14 -13.56 -5.43
CA SER A 75 -6.83 -13.61 -6.09
C SER A 75 -6.53 -12.35 -6.91
N TRP A 76 -7.54 -11.66 -7.43
CA TRP A 76 -7.36 -10.39 -8.14
C TRP A 76 -6.76 -9.29 -7.28
N ILE A 77 -6.93 -9.35 -5.95
CA ILE A 77 -6.32 -8.37 -5.04
C ILE A 77 -4.79 -8.41 -5.16
N GLN A 78 -4.20 -9.60 -5.27
CA GLN A 78 -2.75 -9.74 -5.42
C GLN A 78 -2.25 -9.20 -6.78
N THR A 79 -3.04 -9.35 -7.83
CA THR A 79 -2.72 -8.82 -9.16
C THR A 79 -2.61 -7.28 -9.14
N THR A 80 -3.43 -6.60 -8.34
CA THR A 80 -3.39 -5.12 -8.26
C THR A 80 -2.08 -4.59 -7.71
N ALA A 81 -1.42 -5.30 -6.80
CA ALA A 81 -0.12 -4.91 -6.25
C ALA A 81 0.97 -4.91 -7.34
N THR A 82 1.01 -5.95 -8.16
CA THR A 82 1.94 -6.06 -9.29
C THR A 82 1.66 -5.01 -10.37
N LEU A 83 0.39 -4.83 -10.74
CA LEU A 83 0.00 -3.78 -11.69
C LEU A 83 0.37 -2.38 -11.18
N GLY A 84 0.19 -2.13 -9.87
CA GLY A 84 0.59 -0.87 -9.25
C GLY A 84 2.09 -0.62 -9.36
N LEU A 85 2.92 -1.65 -9.19
CA LEU A 85 4.37 -1.56 -9.38
C LEU A 85 4.72 -1.18 -10.83
N PHE A 86 4.12 -1.84 -11.83
CA PHE A 86 4.35 -1.52 -13.24
C PHE A 86 3.95 -0.08 -13.58
N VAL A 87 2.79 0.37 -13.10
CA VAL A 87 2.34 1.75 -13.30
C VAL A 87 3.32 2.75 -12.66
N ALA A 88 3.78 2.49 -11.44
CA ALA A 88 4.74 3.35 -10.75
C ALA A 88 6.08 3.42 -11.50
N LEU A 89 6.62 2.28 -11.92
CA LEU A 89 7.84 2.22 -12.71
C LEU A 89 7.68 2.94 -14.05
N GLY A 90 6.57 2.72 -14.76
CA GLY A 90 6.27 3.40 -16.02
C GLY A 90 6.23 4.91 -15.87
N ILE A 91 5.59 5.44 -14.80
CA ILE A 91 5.56 6.88 -14.50
C ILE A 91 6.98 7.40 -14.24
N ILE A 92 7.78 6.70 -13.44
CA ILE A 92 9.17 7.10 -13.14
C ILE A 92 10.00 7.13 -14.40
N MET A 93 9.91 6.09 -15.25
CA MET A 93 10.63 6.04 -16.53
C MET A 93 10.21 7.18 -17.47
N LEU A 94 8.91 7.45 -17.55
CA LEU A 94 8.35 8.52 -18.39
C LEU A 94 8.85 9.90 -17.93
N VAL A 95 8.88 10.16 -16.64
CA VAL A 95 9.43 11.41 -16.08
C VAL A 95 10.94 11.49 -16.35
N LYS A 96 11.67 10.41 -16.09
CA LYS A 96 13.13 10.36 -16.22
C LYS A 96 13.59 10.52 -17.68
N SER A 97 12.89 9.88 -18.64
CA SER A 97 13.25 9.98 -20.07
C SER A 97 13.04 11.37 -20.67
N ASN A 98 12.21 12.20 -20.04
CA ASN A 98 11.91 13.56 -20.52
C ASN A 98 12.73 14.67 -19.83
N MET A 99 13.69 14.31 -18.97
CA MET A 99 14.53 15.29 -18.28
C MET A 99 15.94 14.77 -18.04
N SER A 100 16.90 15.73 -17.90
CA SER A 100 18.27 15.39 -17.56
C SER A 100 18.40 14.87 -16.14
N ASP A 101 19.49 14.14 -15.84
CA ASP A 101 19.77 13.61 -14.51
C ASP A 101 19.84 14.71 -13.46
N ALA A 102 20.44 15.85 -13.78
CA ALA A 102 20.52 17.00 -12.91
C ALA A 102 19.12 17.57 -12.59
N ALA A 103 18.24 17.66 -13.58
CA ALA A 103 16.86 18.13 -13.39
C ALA A 103 16.01 17.13 -12.59
N PHE A 104 16.22 15.82 -12.79
CA PHE A 104 15.50 14.79 -12.05
C PHE A 104 15.89 14.78 -10.57
N THR A 105 17.19 14.90 -10.26
CA THR A 105 17.72 14.84 -8.88
C THR A 105 17.75 16.19 -8.17
N ALA A 106 17.37 17.27 -8.84
CA ALA A 106 17.29 18.60 -8.22
C ALA A 106 16.40 18.60 -6.97
N GLU A 107 16.56 19.57 -6.10
CA GLU A 107 15.82 19.69 -4.84
C GLU A 107 14.29 19.62 -5.05
N TRP A 108 13.78 20.33 -6.04
CA TRP A 108 12.38 20.29 -6.50
C TRP A 108 12.27 19.58 -7.85
N GLY A 109 13.10 18.56 -8.07
CA GLY A 109 13.24 17.87 -9.35
C GLY A 109 12.16 16.83 -9.63
N GLY A 110 12.33 16.19 -10.80
CA GLY A 110 11.37 15.23 -11.36
C GLY A 110 11.05 14.02 -10.50
N TRP A 111 11.92 13.62 -9.56
CA TRP A 111 11.66 12.51 -8.65
C TRP A 111 10.44 12.73 -7.75
N ARG A 112 9.98 13.99 -7.60
CA ARG A 112 8.79 14.34 -6.82
C ARG A 112 7.49 14.15 -7.60
N TYR A 113 7.53 14.18 -8.92
CA TYR A 113 6.32 14.13 -9.77
C TYR A 113 5.49 12.87 -9.57
N PRO A 114 6.07 11.65 -9.45
CA PRO A 114 5.29 10.46 -9.14
C PRO A 114 4.48 10.57 -7.84
N PHE A 115 5.05 11.26 -6.83
CA PHE A 115 4.33 11.50 -5.56
C PHE A 115 3.18 12.50 -5.73
N TRP A 116 3.35 13.54 -6.54
CA TRP A 116 2.29 14.53 -6.79
C TRP A 116 1.17 13.97 -7.66
N ILE A 117 1.48 13.14 -8.63
CA ILE A 117 0.48 12.44 -9.45
C ILE A 117 -0.41 11.55 -8.58
N SER A 118 0.09 11.03 -7.47
CA SER A 118 -0.68 10.18 -6.56
C SER A 118 -1.96 10.86 -6.07
N ILE A 119 -2.01 12.19 -5.97
CA ILE A 119 -3.21 12.92 -5.53
C ILE A 119 -4.40 12.71 -6.48
N LEU A 120 -4.13 12.58 -7.79
CA LEU A 120 -5.18 12.29 -8.78
C LEU A 120 -5.75 10.88 -8.56
N LEU A 121 -4.86 9.91 -8.32
CA LEU A 121 -5.27 8.52 -8.05
C LEU A 121 -6.04 8.42 -6.73
N VAL A 122 -5.65 9.18 -5.72
CA VAL A 122 -6.39 9.31 -4.46
C VAL A 122 -7.79 9.87 -4.70
N GLY A 123 -7.92 10.92 -5.50
CA GLY A 123 -9.21 11.51 -5.86
C GLY A 123 -10.16 10.50 -6.53
N VAL A 124 -9.66 9.76 -7.52
CA VAL A 124 -10.41 8.69 -8.19
C VAL A 124 -10.81 7.60 -7.20
N SER A 125 -9.88 7.17 -6.34
CA SER A 125 -10.16 6.14 -5.34
C SER A 125 -11.18 6.60 -4.30
N ILE A 126 -11.14 7.84 -3.84
CA ILE A 126 -12.17 8.43 -2.96
C ILE A 126 -13.52 8.39 -3.64
N TYR A 127 -13.61 8.82 -4.91
CA TYR A 127 -14.85 8.78 -5.66
C TYR A 127 -15.44 7.36 -5.74
N ILE A 128 -14.63 6.37 -6.08
CA ILE A 128 -15.05 4.96 -6.13
C ILE A 128 -15.57 4.50 -4.76
N ARG A 129 -14.84 4.78 -3.68
CA ARG A 129 -15.20 4.33 -2.33
C ARG A 129 -16.45 5.02 -1.78
N LEU A 130 -16.71 6.25 -2.17
CA LEU A 130 -17.98 6.93 -1.83
C LEU A 130 -19.20 6.25 -2.48
N LYS A 131 -19.02 5.65 -3.66
CA LYS A 131 -20.06 4.89 -4.38
C LYS A 131 -20.22 3.45 -3.89
N MET A 132 -19.26 2.90 -3.16
CA MET A 132 -19.35 1.55 -2.61
C MET A 132 -20.48 1.44 -1.59
N LYS A 133 -21.15 0.30 -1.59
CA LYS A 133 -22.15 -0.06 -0.55
C LYS A 133 -21.44 -0.71 0.63
N GLU A 134 -22.05 -0.62 1.79
CA GLU A 134 -21.57 -1.37 2.97
C GLU A 134 -21.73 -2.87 2.74
N SER A 135 -20.89 -3.69 3.41
CA SER A 135 -20.96 -5.15 3.31
C SER A 135 -22.30 -5.67 3.82
N PRO A 136 -22.98 -6.58 3.06
CA PRO A 136 -24.22 -7.19 3.52
C PRO A 136 -24.09 -7.91 4.86
N MET A 137 -22.96 -8.59 5.07
CA MET A 137 -22.68 -9.32 6.31
C MET A 137 -22.47 -8.37 7.50
N TYR A 138 -21.82 -7.24 7.29
CA TYR A 138 -21.68 -6.22 8.33
C TYR A 138 -23.03 -5.55 8.66
N ALA A 139 -23.85 -5.31 7.66
CA ALA A 139 -25.19 -4.76 7.87
C ALA A 139 -26.05 -5.70 8.71
N ALA A 140 -26.06 -7.01 8.42
CA ALA A 140 -26.76 -8.02 9.20
C ALA A 140 -26.26 -8.09 10.66
N LEU A 141 -24.93 -8.14 10.88
CA LEU A 141 -24.35 -8.14 12.23
C LEU A 141 -24.69 -6.88 13.03
N LYS A 142 -24.83 -5.76 12.35
CA LYS A 142 -25.22 -4.50 12.98
C LYS A 142 -26.68 -4.50 13.38
N GLU A 143 -27.56 -5.04 12.55
CA GLU A 143 -29.01 -5.20 12.85
C GLU A 143 -29.22 -6.19 14.01
N GLU A 144 -28.46 -7.26 14.08
CA GLU A 144 -28.50 -8.26 15.17
C GLU A 144 -27.84 -7.75 16.46
N GLY A 145 -27.17 -6.60 16.46
CA GLY A 145 -26.45 -6.08 17.63
C GLY A 145 -25.22 -6.90 18.05
N THR A 146 -24.73 -7.79 17.19
CA THR A 146 -23.63 -8.74 17.48
C THR A 146 -22.24 -8.19 17.10
N THR A 147 -22.15 -6.89 16.79
CA THR A 147 -20.86 -6.26 16.48
C THR A 147 -19.95 -6.18 17.71
N SER A 148 -18.67 -6.52 17.54
CA SER A 148 -17.69 -6.45 18.62
C SER A 148 -17.54 -5.02 19.15
N MET A 149 -17.59 -4.86 20.47
CA MET A 149 -17.35 -3.60 21.18
C MET A 149 -15.85 -3.29 21.34
N ASN A 150 -15.00 -4.31 21.36
CA ASN A 150 -13.57 -4.17 21.56
C ASN A 150 -12.78 -5.23 20.77
N PRO A 151 -12.65 -5.07 19.44
CA PRO A 151 -12.06 -6.06 18.55
C PRO A 151 -10.59 -6.35 18.84
N ILE A 152 -9.83 -5.38 19.34
CA ILE A 152 -8.42 -5.59 19.71
C ILE A 152 -8.33 -6.55 20.89
N ARG A 153 -9.12 -6.34 21.94
CA ARG A 153 -9.15 -7.24 23.10
C ARG A 153 -9.63 -8.63 22.75
N GLU A 154 -10.61 -8.75 21.87
CA GLU A 154 -11.10 -10.04 21.39
C GLU A 154 -10.06 -10.79 20.55
N SER A 155 -9.33 -10.08 19.67
CA SER A 155 -8.31 -10.70 18.81
C SER A 155 -7.09 -11.14 19.59
N PHE A 156 -6.61 -10.35 20.54
CA PHE A 156 -5.35 -10.61 21.26
C PHE A 156 -5.56 -11.16 22.68
N GLY A 157 -6.70 -10.93 23.31
CA GLY A 157 -7.00 -11.37 24.67
C GLY A 157 -7.46 -12.82 24.77
N HIS A 158 -8.07 -13.38 23.73
CA HIS A 158 -8.50 -14.77 23.70
C HIS A 158 -7.41 -15.67 23.13
N LYS A 159 -6.96 -16.69 23.88
CA LYS A 159 -5.88 -17.61 23.46
C LYS A 159 -6.13 -18.27 22.09
N ALA A 160 -7.37 -18.64 21.78
CA ALA A 160 -7.71 -19.23 20.47
C ALA A 160 -7.50 -18.24 19.33
N ASN A 161 -8.02 -17.01 19.46
CA ASN A 161 -7.89 -15.97 18.46
C ASN A 161 -6.43 -15.54 18.30
N PHE A 162 -5.71 -15.35 19.39
CA PHE A 162 -4.29 -15.02 19.39
C PHE A 162 -3.44 -16.09 18.69
N LYS A 163 -3.72 -17.38 18.95
CA LYS A 163 -3.08 -18.49 18.25
C LYS A 163 -3.31 -18.40 16.73
N MET A 164 -4.53 -18.10 16.31
CA MET A 164 -4.84 -17.94 14.88
C MET A 164 -4.10 -16.75 14.26
N VAL A 165 -4.00 -15.62 14.98
CA VAL A 165 -3.20 -14.46 14.55
C VAL A 165 -1.74 -14.85 14.35
N LEU A 166 -1.13 -15.58 15.29
CA LEU A 166 0.26 -16.04 15.17
C LEU A 166 0.45 -17.02 14.01
N LEU A 167 -0.46 -17.97 13.83
CA LEU A 167 -0.40 -18.92 12.72
C LEU A 167 -0.55 -18.22 11.36
N ALA A 168 -1.42 -17.22 11.26
CA ALA A 168 -1.57 -16.43 10.05
C ALA A 168 -0.29 -15.59 9.77
N LEU A 169 0.25 -14.93 10.80
CA LEU A 169 1.43 -14.07 10.67
C LEU A 169 2.67 -14.88 10.27
N PHE A 170 3.01 -15.90 11.04
CA PHE A 170 4.25 -16.67 10.86
C PHE A 170 4.11 -17.80 9.84
N GLY A 171 2.93 -18.42 9.72
CA GLY A 171 2.71 -19.52 8.80
C GLY A 171 2.35 -19.10 7.38
N ALA A 172 1.49 -18.07 7.22
CA ALA A 172 0.98 -17.70 5.91
C ALA A 172 1.65 -16.46 5.31
N VAL A 173 1.95 -15.43 6.12
CA VAL A 173 2.33 -14.11 5.61
C VAL A 173 3.84 -13.90 5.57
N MET A 174 4.56 -14.38 6.59
CA MET A 174 5.99 -14.07 6.75
C MET A 174 6.85 -14.53 5.57
N GLY A 175 6.65 -15.77 5.09
CA GLY A 175 7.40 -16.32 3.96
C GLY A 175 7.17 -15.55 2.67
N GLN A 176 5.93 -15.20 2.38
CA GLN A 176 5.58 -14.40 1.20
C GLN A 176 6.21 -13.01 1.25
N GLY A 177 6.19 -12.36 2.41
CA GLY A 177 6.81 -11.04 2.58
C GLY A 177 8.31 -11.07 2.26
N VAL A 178 9.04 -12.05 2.80
CA VAL A 178 10.48 -12.21 2.52
C VAL A 178 10.74 -12.42 1.04
N ILE A 179 10.03 -13.35 0.39
CA ILE A 179 10.22 -13.68 -1.02
C ILE A 179 9.92 -12.45 -1.90
N TRP A 180 8.81 -11.77 -1.62
CA TRP A 180 8.37 -10.62 -2.42
C TRP A 180 9.36 -9.45 -2.33
N TYR A 181 9.79 -9.08 -1.11
CA TYR A 181 10.76 -8.00 -0.93
C TYR A 181 12.15 -8.34 -1.46
N THR A 182 12.59 -9.59 -1.32
CA THR A 182 13.86 -10.05 -1.89
C THR A 182 13.81 -10.00 -3.42
N GLY A 183 12.75 -10.50 -4.05
CA GLY A 183 12.61 -10.50 -5.49
C GLY A 183 12.52 -9.10 -6.11
N GLN A 184 11.85 -8.16 -5.45
CA GLN A 184 11.59 -6.83 -6.01
C GLN A 184 12.67 -5.81 -5.63
N PHE A 185 12.99 -5.68 -4.36
CA PHE A 185 13.83 -4.59 -3.87
C PHE A 185 15.29 -4.99 -3.70
N TYR A 186 15.58 -6.20 -3.21
CA TYR A 186 16.96 -6.65 -3.10
C TYR A 186 17.58 -6.89 -4.48
N ALA A 187 16.83 -7.50 -5.41
CA ALA A 187 17.31 -7.68 -6.78
C ALA A 187 17.65 -6.33 -7.45
N GLN A 188 16.78 -5.32 -7.29
CA GLN A 188 17.05 -3.97 -7.76
C GLN A 188 18.33 -3.39 -7.17
N SER A 189 18.46 -3.44 -5.84
CA SER A 189 19.64 -2.93 -5.14
C SER A 189 20.93 -3.66 -5.56
N PHE A 190 20.85 -4.96 -5.78
CA PHE A 190 21.98 -5.76 -6.27
C PHE A 190 22.39 -5.35 -7.68
N LEU A 191 21.44 -5.16 -8.60
CA LEU A 191 21.72 -4.72 -9.96
C LEU A 191 22.35 -3.32 -10.00
N GLU A 192 21.87 -2.38 -9.19
CA GLU A 192 22.38 -1.01 -9.12
C GLU A 192 23.78 -0.95 -8.45
N ASN A 193 23.95 -1.59 -7.31
CA ASN A 193 25.15 -1.40 -6.48
C ASN A 193 26.28 -2.40 -6.79
N THR A 194 25.93 -3.65 -7.13
CA THR A 194 26.91 -4.73 -7.35
C THR A 194 27.24 -4.89 -8.82
N VAL A 195 26.22 -4.97 -9.67
CA VAL A 195 26.39 -5.13 -11.12
C VAL A 195 26.64 -3.78 -11.80
N LYS A 196 26.29 -2.67 -11.15
CA LYS A 196 26.46 -1.29 -11.62
C LYS A 196 25.77 -1.01 -12.95
N LEU A 197 24.58 -1.56 -13.15
CA LEU A 197 23.76 -1.25 -14.30
C LEU A 197 23.25 0.21 -14.25
N GLU A 198 23.15 0.84 -15.41
CA GLU A 198 22.54 2.16 -15.51
C GLU A 198 21.04 2.10 -15.08
N PHE A 199 20.56 3.25 -14.59
CA PHE A 199 19.19 3.35 -14.05
C PHE A 199 18.12 2.84 -15.02
N MET A 200 18.20 3.18 -16.31
CA MET A 200 17.20 2.75 -17.30
C MET A 200 17.25 1.25 -17.55
N GLN A 201 18.45 0.67 -17.70
CA GLN A 201 18.64 -0.77 -17.92
C GLN A 201 18.13 -1.58 -16.73
N ASN A 202 18.39 -1.13 -15.51
CA ASN A 202 17.89 -1.79 -14.32
C ASN A 202 16.35 -1.80 -14.27
N ARG A 203 15.70 -0.68 -14.61
CA ARG A 203 14.24 -0.58 -14.64
C ARG A 203 13.61 -1.43 -15.74
N GLU A 204 14.22 -1.50 -16.89
CA GLU A 204 13.77 -2.38 -17.98
C GLU A 204 13.81 -3.85 -17.54
N ILE A 205 14.91 -4.31 -16.92
CA ILE A 205 15.02 -5.69 -16.42
C ILE A 205 13.92 -6.01 -15.38
N LEU A 206 13.59 -5.04 -14.50
CA LEU A 206 12.55 -5.24 -13.48
C LEU A 206 11.12 -5.24 -14.04
N LEU A 207 10.93 -4.77 -15.29
CA LEU A 207 9.63 -4.83 -15.96
C LEU A 207 9.36 -6.17 -16.66
N TRP A 208 10.41 -6.96 -16.97
CA TRP A 208 10.34 -8.30 -17.57
C TRP A 208 10.38 -9.40 -16.53
#